data_769b589ea9eb5f17ff0834060f09c1ed
#
_entry.id   769b589ea9eb5f17ff0834060f09c1ed
#
_cell.length_a   1.000
_cell.length_b   1.000
_cell.length_c   1.000
_cell.angle_alpha   90.00
_cell.angle_beta   90.00
_cell.angle_gamma   90.00
#
_symmetry.space_group_name_H-M   'P 1'
#
loop_
_entity.id
_entity.type
_entity.pdbx_description
1 polymer ?
#
loop_
_entity_poly.entity_id
_entity_poly.type
_entity_poly.pdbx_seq_one_letter_code
_entity_poly.pdbx_strand_id
1 'polypeptide(L)'
;MLNSNKYLVFLFGMLFFIFLNCSKDDDVPNDTTSSVVWNGAIKSFEKKDGANPNNQINQDRLTSRVWITRGNNGGQIYNKAIEDSSDKSESPSGTEWSMGNINDIESLIFTSFRIAVGKPQDIVGKDLVLHLIEDDIYLSVKFTSWSGGKKGGFAYDRSTP
;
A
#
# COMPACT_ATOMS: atom_id res chain seq x y z
N MET A 1 -16.53 91.61 -28.05
CA MET A 1 -17.34 90.61 -28.73
C MET A 1 -16.49 89.92 -29.78
N LEU A 2 -15.94 88.76 -29.61
CA LEU A 2 -15.70 87.72 -30.58
C LEU A 2 -15.07 86.56 -29.84
N ASN A 3 -15.78 85.49 -29.86
CA ASN A 3 -15.43 84.23 -29.24
C ASN A 3 -14.54 83.47 -30.24
N SER A 4 -13.37 83.01 -29.82
CA SER A 4 -12.50 82.17 -30.65
C SER A 4 -12.33 80.85 -29.98
N ASN A 5 -13.04 79.85 -30.49
CA ASN A 5 -12.93 78.45 -30.13
C ASN A 5 -11.63 77.89 -30.67
N LYS A 6 -10.75 77.43 -29.76
CA LYS A 6 -9.60 76.62 -30.12
C LYS A 6 -9.91 75.13 -29.83
N TYR A 7 -10.10 74.36 -30.86
CA TYR A 7 -10.21 72.89 -30.78
C TYR A 7 -8.83 72.30 -30.46
N LEU A 8 -8.68 71.68 -29.29
CA LEU A 8 -7.52 70.93 -28.91
C LEU A 8 -7.77 69.46 -29.31
N VAL A 9 -7.09 69.05 -30.37
CA VAL A 9 -7.13 67.63 -30.82
C VAL A 9 -6.22 66.83 -29.92
N PHE A 10 -6.81 66.01 -29.05
CA PHE A 10 -6.09 65.01 -28.29
C PHE A 10 -5.88 63.75 -29.17
N LEU A 11 -4.62 63.53 -29.56
CA LEU A 11 -4.20 62.31 -30.26
C LEU A 11 -4.03 61.23 -29.17
N PHE A 12 -4.99 60.32 -29.08
CA PHE A 12 -4.94 59.18 -28.16
C PHE A 12 -4.12 58.07 -28.78
N GLY A 13 -2.84 58.01 -28.40
CA GLY A 13 -1.96 56.90 -28.77
C GLY A 13 -2.36 55.60 -28.11
N MET A 14 -2.95 54.70 -28.91
CA MET A 14 -3.34 53.35 -28.45
C MET A 14 -2.08 52.47 -28.36
N LEU A 15 -1.55 52.39 -27.13
CA LEU A 15 -0.42 51.48 -26.84
C LEU A 15 -0.94 50.04 -26.78
N PHE A 16 -0.64 49.27 -27.83
CA PHE A 16 -1.00 47.85 -27.91
C PHE A 16 -0.01 47.03 -27.07
N PHE A 17 -0.42 46.68 -25.84
CA PHE A 17 0.32 45.72 -25.03
C PHE A 17 0.08 44.30 -25.54
N ILE A 18 1.07 43.75 -26.23
CA ILE A 18 1.10 42.35 -26.55
C ILE A 18 1.51 41.59 -25.27
N PHE A 19 0.54 41.03 -24.58
CA PHE A 19 0.82 40.06 -23.55
C PHE A 19 1.29 38.75 -24.23
N LEU A 20 2.59 38.54 -24.22
CA LEU A 20 3.17 37.21 -24.46
C LEU A 20 2.79 36.34 -23.25
N ASN A 21 1.72 35.59 -23.40
CA ASN A 21 1.35 34.54 -22.48
C ASN A 21 2.38 33.40 -22.64
N CYS A 22 3.44 33.44 -21.85
CA CYS A 22 4.35 32.32 -21.69
C CYS A 22 3.61 31.29 -20.84
N SER A 23 2.91 30.35 -21.44
CA SER A 23 2.45 29.14 -20.76
C SER A 23 3.71 28.39 -20.37
N LYS A 24 4.12 28.51 -19.10
CA LYS A 24 4.92 27.47 -18.48
C LYS A 24 4.00 26.26 -18.39
N ASP A 25 4.19 25.30 -19.24
CA ASP A 25 3.82 23.94 -18.95
C ASP A 25 4.68 23.54 -17.74
N ASP A 26 4.11 23.67 -16.55
CA ASP A 26 4.62 22.99 -15.38
C ASP A 26 4.39 21.50 -15.67
N ASP A 27 5.41 20.86 -16.26
CA ASP A 27 5.55 19.41 -16.24
C ASP A 27 5.64 19.00 -14.75
N VAL A 28 4.49 18.82 -14.13
CA VAL A 28 4.39 18.04 -12.89
C VAL A 28 4.91 16.66 -13.27
N PRO A 29 6.03 16.18 -12.70
CA PRO A 29 6.42 14.82 -12.90
C PRO A 29 5.24 13.96 -12.46
N ASN A 30 4.54 13.36 -13.42
CA ASN A 30 3.56 12.34 -13.12
C ASN A 30 4.37 11.12 -12.68
N ASP A 31 4.79 11.13 -11.41
CA ASP A 31 5.36 9.97 -10.74
C ASP A 31 4.23 8.95 -10.53
N THR A 32 3.75 8.40 -11.63
CA THR A 32 2.96 7.19 -11.61
C THR A 32 3.92 6.07 -11.25
N THR A 33 4.20 5.94 -9.96
CA THR A 33 4.74 4.70 -9.42
C THR A 33 3.73 3.62 -9.79
N SER A 34 4.01 2.88 -10.87
CA SER A 34 3.12 1.79 -11.26
C SER A 34 3.21 0.71 -10.19
N SER A 35 2.05 0.27 -9.69
CA SER A 35 1.96 -0.83 -8.74
C SER A 35 2.72 -2.06 -9.26
N VAL A 36 3.45 -2.72 -8.37
CA VAL A 36 4.26 -3.89 -8.69
C VAL A 36 3.53 -5.15 -8.23
N VAL A 37 3.30 -6.07 -9.15
CA VAL A 37 2.74 -7.39 -8.82
C VAL A 37 3.85 -8.42 -8.76
N TRP A 38 4.05 -9.05 -7.60
CA TRP A 38 4.94 -10.18 -7.47
C TRP A 38 4.28 -11.44 -8.01
N ASN A 39 4.79 -11.96 -9.10
CA ASN A 39 4.29 -13.15 -9.79
C ASN A 39 5.38 -14.21 -10.03
N GLY A 40 6.52 -14.07 -9.35
CA GLY A 40 7.62 -15.03 -9.40
C GLY A 40 7.32 -16.34 -8.66
N ALA A 41 8.36 -17.14 -8.45
CA ALA A 41 8.23 -18.45 -7.83
C ALA A 41 7.61 -18.39 -6.43
N ILE A 42 6.84 -19.42 -6.09
CA ILE A 42 6.24 -19.55 -4.76
C ILE A 42 7.33 -19.85 -3.73
N LYS A 43 7.28 -19.09 -2.63
CA LYS A 43 8.11 -19.28 -1.43
C LYS A 43 7.24 -19.64 -0.25
N SER A 44 7.56 -20.75 0.42
CA SER A 44 6.93 -21.13 1.68
C SER A 44 7.64 -20.46 2.86
N PHE A 45 6.85 -20.00 3.81
CA PHE A 45 7.30 -19.48 5.10
C PHE A 45 6.58 -20.22 6.24
N GLU A 46 7.34 -20.62 7.26
CA GLU A 46 6.80 -21.25 8.48
C GLU A 46 7.41 -20.64 9.73
N LYS A 47 6.58 -20.30 10.69
CA LYS A 47 6.93 -20.07 12.08
C LYS A 47 6.34 -21.16 12.94
N LYS A 48 7.17 -21.96 13.60
CA LYS A 48 6.75 -23.07 14.46
C LYS A 48 6.08 -22.56 15.75
N ASP A 49 5.26 -23.43 16.36
CA ASP A 49 4.69 -23.21 17.68
C ASP A 49 5.77 -22.86 18.70
N GLY A 50 5.54 -21.83 19.51
CA GLY A 50 6.46 -21.37 20.55
C GLY A 50 7.75 -20.71 20.05
N ALA A 51 8.01 -20.68 18.76
CA ALA A 51 9.21 -20.04 18.21
C ALA A 51 9.23 -18.52 18.50
N ASN A 52 10.42 -18.03 18.90
CA ASN A 52 10.57 -16.61 19.28
C ASN A 52 10.36 -15.67 18.08
N PRO A 53 9.35 -14.78 18.10
CA PRO A 53 9.07 -13.88 17.01
C PRO A 53 10.16 -12.82 16.75
N ASN A 54 11.08 -12.63 17.70
CA ASN A 54 12.20 -11.69 17.54
C ASN A 54 13.36 -12.28 16.74
N ASN A 55 13.41 -13.60 16.55
CA ASN A 55 14.42 -14.20 15.71
C ASN A 55 14.06 -14.02 14.22
N GLN A 56 15.03 -13.60 13.41
CA GLN A 56 14.84 -13.32 11.99
C GLN A 56 14.26 -14.49 11.20
N ILE A 57 14.65 -15.72 11.53
CA ILE A 57 14.16 -16.94 10.87
C ILE A 57 12.64 -17.14 11.05
N ASN A 58 12.04 -16.51 12.08
CA ASN A 58 10.61 -16.55 12.39
C ASN A 58 9.86 -15.31 11.88
N GLN A 59 10.46 -14.56 10.95
CA GLN A 59 9.93 -13.35 10.34
C GLN A 59 10.03 -13.49 8.82
N ASP A 60 8.91 -13.44 8.10
CA ASP A 60 8.98 -13.32 6.65
C ASP A 60 9.23 -11.85 6.29
N ARG A 61 10.48 -11.55 5.96
CA ARG A 61 10.91 -10.19 5.59
C ARG A 61 10.64 -9.97 4.11
N LEU A 62 9.49 -9.38 3.83
CA LEU A 62 9.02 -9.10 2.47
C LEU A 62 9.82 -7.96 1.85
N THR A 63 9.92 -6.85 2.57
CA THR A 63 10.72 -5.66 2.21
C THR A 63 11.52 -5.19 3.43
N SER A 64 12.19 -4.05 3.33
CA SER A 64 12.82 -3.41 4.49
C SER A 64 11.80 -2.90 5.52
N ARG A 65 10.54 -2.71 5.11
CA ARG A 65 9.46 -2.11 5.91
C ARG A 65 8.48 -3.12 6.50
N VAL A 66 8.34 -4.31 5.89
CA VAL A 66 7.30 -5.29 6.29
C VAL A 66 7.93 -6.65 6.58
N TRP A 67 7.88 -7.05 7.87
CA TRP A 67 8.36 -8.34 8.37
C TRP A 67 7.23 -9.05 9.10
N ILE A 68 6.58 -9.99 8.42
CA ILE A 68 5.41 -10.69 8.97
C ILE A 68 5.84 -11.76 9.97
N THR A 69 5.28 -11.70 11.17
CA THR A 69 5.43 -12.71 12.21
C THR A 69 4.15 -12.82 13.06
N ARG A 70 4.17 -13.66 14.11
CA ARG A 70 3.08 -13.86 15.04
C ARG A 70 3.60 -14.12 16.44
N GLY A 71 2.98 -13.48 17.46
CA GLY A 71 3.30 -13.69 18.86
C GLY A 71 2.81 -15.04 19.41
N ASN A 72 3.39 -15.47 20.54
CA ASN A 72 3.02 -16.73 21.22
C ASN A 72 1.95 -16.53 22.31
N ASN A 73 1.39 -15.32 22.43
CA ASN A 73 0.35 -14.97 23.41
C ASN A 73 -1.08 -15.04 22.84
N GLY A 74 -1.25 -15.61 21.65
CA GLY A 74 -2.47 -15.54 20.86
C GLY A 74 -2.45 -14.31 19.94
N GLY A 75 -3.59 -13.99 19.34
CA GLY A 75 -3.68 -12.89 18.39
C GLY A 75 -3.41 -13.32 16.95
N GLN A 76 -3.23 -12.31 16.13
CA GLN A 76 -2.97 -12.44 14.68
C GLN A 76 -1.49 -12.20 14.36
N ILE A 77 -1.18 -12.14 13.08
CA ILE A 77 0.12 -11.70 12.56
C ILE A 77 0.30 -10.19 12.78
N TYR A 78 1.53 -9.73 12.76
CA TYR A 78 1.91 -8.32 12.87
C TYR A 78 3.23 -8.05 12.13
N ASN A 79 3.52 -6.78 11.87
CA ASN A 79 4.74 -6.33 11.21
C ASN A 79 5.86 -6.07 12.21
N LYS A 80 6.76 -7.02 12.40
CA LYS A 80 7.87 -6.93 13.37
C LYS A 80 8.88 -5.81 13.06
N ALA A 81 8.89 -5.23 11.87
CA ALA A 81 9.76 -4.10 11.56
C ALA A 81 9.44 -2.87 12.44
N ILE A 82 8.17 -2.70 12.82
CA ILE A 82 7.68 -1.51 13.54
C ILE A 82 6.72 -1.81 14.70
N GLU A 83 6.31 -3.07 14.88
CA GLU A 83 5.36 -3.50 15.92
C GLU A 83 6.02 -4.51 16.86
N ASP A 84 5.63 -4.48 18.12
CA ASP A 84 6.06 -5.47 19.12
C ASP A 84 5.04 -6.59 19.35
N SER A 85 3.80 -6.37 18.96
CA SER A 85 2.69 -7.35 19.09
C SER A 85 1.56 -7.02 18.11
N SER A 86 0.66 -7.99 17.91
CA SER A 86 -0.52 -7.77 17.08
C SER A 86 -1.62 -7.00 17.81
N ASP A 87 -2.31 -6.12 17.09
CA ASP A 87 -3.62 -5.60 17.46
C ASP A 87 -4.70 -6.31 16.62
N LYS A 88 -5.82 -6.69 17.25
CA LYS A 88 -6.90 -7.39 16.56
C LYS A 88 -7.77 -6.49 15.70
N SER A 89 -7.77 -5.20 15.96
CA SER A 89 -8.52 -4.18 15.20
C SER A 89 -7.78 -3.70 13.96
N GLU A 90 -6.45 -3.89 13.93
CA GLU A 90 -5.58 -3.37 12.89
C GLU A 90 -5.03 -4.49 11.98
N SER A 91 -4.52 -4.09 10.83
CA SER A 91 -3.66 -4.92 9.99
C SER A 91 -2.24 -4.94 10.54
N PRO A 92 -1.39 -5.92 10.18
CA PRO A 92 0.05 -5.69 10.27
C PRO A 92 0.39 -4.36 9.60
N SER A 93 1.01 -3.44 10.34
CA SER A 93 1.23 -2.07 9.89
C SER A 93 1.89 -2.00 8.52
N GLY A 94 1.40 -1.13 7.64
CA GLY A 94 1.85 -1.00 6.25
C GLY A 94 1.28 -2.07 5.32
N THR A 95 0.24 -2.81 5.74
CA THR A 95 -0.40 -3.85 4.93
C THR A 95 -1.91 -3.73 4.88
N GLU A 96 -2.48 -4.11 3.76
CA GLU A 96 -3.91 -4.40 3.61
C GLU A 96 -4.12 -5.69 2.82
N TRP A 97 -5.29 -6.30 2.97
CA TRP A 97 -5.55 -7.67 2.56
C TRP A 97 -6.88 -7.79 1.83
N SER A 98 -6.95 -8.69 0.88
CA SER A 98 -8.19 -9.09 0.24
C SER A 98 -8.27 -10.60 0.07
N MET A 99 -9.48 -11.15 0.19
CA MET A 99 -9.75 -12.52 -0.27
C MET A 99 -9.91 -12.49 -1.78
N GLY A 100 -9.21 -13.38 -2.49
CA GLY A 100 -9.30 -13.50 -3.93
C GLY A 100 -8.01 -13.88 -4.60
N ASN A 101 -7.99 -13.83 -5.92
CA ASN A 101 -6.85 -14.19 -6.76
C ASN A 101 -6.09 -12.93 -7.19
N ILE A 102 -4.77 -13.01 -7.23
CA ILE A 102 -3.90 -11.91 -7.66
C ILE A 102 -4.19 -11.44 -9.10
N ASN A 103 -4.72 -12.33 -9.96
CA ASN A 103 -5.09 -11.97 -11.33
C ASN A 103 -6.32 -11.07 -11.42
N ASP A 104 -7.09 -10.96 -10.33
CA ASP A 104 -8.34 -10.18 -10.27
C ASP A 104 -8.16 -8.88 -9.46
N ILE A 105 -6.92 -8.45 -9.25
CA ILE A 105 -6.51 -7.37 -8.32
C ILE A 105 -7.33 -6.09 -8.46
N GLU A 106 -7.68 -5.70 -9.69
CA GLU A 106 -8.47 -4.48 -9.97
C GLU A 106 -9.89 -4.53 -9.42
N SER A 107 -10.42 -5.74 -9.19
CA SER A 107 -11.75 -5.96 -8.65
C SER A 107 -11.77 -6.24 -7.15
N LEU A 108 -10.60 -6.40 -6.52
CA LEU A 108 -10.48 -6.74 -5.12
C LEU A 108 -10.69 -5.51 -4.22
N ILE A 109 -11.31 -5.75 -3.06
CA ILE A 109 -11.49 -4.73 -2.03
C ILE A 109 -10.50 -5.03 -0.90
N PHE A 110 -9.53 -4.15 -0.73
CA PHE A 110 -8.51 -4.27 0.30
C PHE A 110 -8.98 -3.65 1.61
N THR A 111 -8.76 -4.38 2.70
CA THR A 111 -9.16 -3.97 4.05
C THR A 111 -8.15 -4.46 5.08
N SER A 112 -8.38 -4.19 6.38
CA SER A 112 -7.52 -4.76 7.41
C SER A 112 -7.60 -6.29 7.43
N PHE A 113 -6.52 -6.94 7.87
CA PHE A 113 -6.40 -8.40 7.87
C PHE A 113 -7.62 -9.11 8.47
N ARG A 114 -8.11 -8.65 9.63
CA ARG A 114 -9.25 -9.27 10.31
C ARG A 114 -10.58 -9.04 9.60
N ILE A 115 -10.75 -7.92 8.93
CA ILE A 115 -11.94 -7.67 8.12
C ILE A 115 -11.92 -8.58 6.89
N ALA A 116 -10.78 -8.66 6.21
CA ALA A 116 -10.63 -9.51 5.02
C ALA A 116 -10.86 -11.00 5.33
N VAL A 117 -10.27 -11.51 6.42
CA VAL A 117 -10.25 -12.96 6.68
C VAL A 117 -11.29 -13.45 7.72
N GLY A 118 -11.88 -12.55 8.50
CA GLY A 118 -12.75 -12.89 9.61
C GLY A 118 -11.99 -13.59 10.73
N LYS A 119 -12.13 -14.90 10.86
CA LYS A 119 -11.37 -15.70 11.83
C LYS A 119 -10.11 -16.24 11.18
N PRO A 120 -8.89 -15.88 11.68
CA PRO A 120 -7.65 -16.35 11.08
C PRO A 120 -7.48 -17.87 11.02
N GLN A 121 -8.18 -18.62 11.86
CA GLN A 121 -8.17 -20.09 11.79
C GLN A 121 -8.83 -20.65 10.54
N ASP A 122 -9.76 -19.88 9.95
CA ASP A 122 -10.59 -20.31 8.82
C ASP A 122 -9.98 -19.94 7.46
N ILE A 123 -8.77 -19.35 7.45
CA ILE A 123 -8.13 -18.90 6.21
C ILE A 123 -7.26 -19.95 5.53
N VAL A 124 -6.96 -21.05 6.24
CA VAL A 124 -6.10 -22.10 5.68
C VAL A 124 -6.71 -22.65 4.39
N GLY A 125 -5.89 -22.67 3.35
CA GLY A 125 -6.29 -23.14 2.01
C GLY A 125 -7.00 -22.10 1.13
N LYS A 126 -7.28 -20.89 1.64
CA LYS A 126 -7.91 -19.82 0.87
C LYS A 126 -6.88 -18.95 0.19
N ASP A 127 -7.22 -18.46 -0.99
CA ASP A 127 -6.40 -17.52 -1.74
C ASP A 127 -6.63 -16.08 -1.23
N LEU A 128 -5.53 -15.38 -0.98
CA LEU A 128 -5.49 -13.98 -0.54
C LEU A 128 -4.53 -13.19 -1.41
N VAL A 129 -4.76 -11.89 -1.43
CA VAL A 129 -3.81 -10.91 -1.94
C VAL A 129 -3.41 -10.00 -0.79
N LEU A 130 -2.10 -9.84 -0.59
CA LEU A 130 -1.49 -8.88 0.31
C LEU A 130 -1.01 -7.69 -0.48
N HIS A 131 -1.36 -6.49 -0.05
CA HIS A 131 -0.81 -5.22 -0.54
C HIS A 131 0.13 -4.62 0.50
N LEU A 132 1.37 -4.34 0.10
CA LEU A 132 2.37 -3.59 0.85
C LEU A 132 2.22 -2.12 0.47
N ILE A 133 1.55 -1.34 1.32
CA ILE A 133 1.00 -0.02 0.98
C ILE A 133 2.10 0.97 0.53
N GLU A 134 3.17 1.10 1.33
CA GLU A 134 4.22 2.08 1.03
C GLU A 134 5.13 1.70 -0.14
N ASP A 135 5.23 0.42 -0.44
CA ASP A 135 6.04 -0.10 -1.54
C ASP A 135 5.19 -0.29 -2.82
N ASP A 136 3.86 -0.13 -2.72
CA ASP A 136 2.85 -0.41 -3.75
C ASP A 136 3.06 -1.77 -4.44
N ILE A 137 3.28 -2.81 -3.59
CA ILE A 137 3.54 -4.17 -4.03
C ILE A 137 2.36 -5.06 -3.68
N TYR A 138 1.91 -5.83 -4.65
CA TYR A 138 0.86 -6.84 -4.49
C TYR A 138 1.45 -8.24 -4.64
N LEU A 139 1.09 -9.16 -3.75
CA LEU A 139 1.54 -10.54 -3.79
C LEU A 139 0.44 -11.52 -3.40
N SER A 140 0.44 -12.71 -4.00
CA SER A 140 -0.46 -13.79 -3.60
C SER A 140 0.01 -14.42 -2.29
N VAL A 141 -0.94 -14.75 -1.41
CA VAL A 141 -0.68 -15.44 -0.13
C VAL A 141 -1.73 -16.54 0.06
N LYS A 142 -1.27 -17.73 0.46
CA LYS A 142 -2.15 -18.84 0.82
C LYS A 142 -1.67 -19.47 2.11
N PHE A 143 -2.43 -19.30 3.18
CA PHE A 143 -2.06 -19.93 4.45
C PHE A 143 -2.20 -21.45 4.36
N THR A 144 -1.16 -22.14 4.78
CA THR A 144 -1.08 -23.62 4.81
C THR A 144 -1.28 -24.15 6.22
N SER A 145 -1.00 -23.34 7.25
CA SER A 145 -1.31 -23.71 8.64
C SER A 145 -1.57 -22.47 9.51
N TRP A 146 -2.35 -22.67 10.58
CA TRP A 146 -2.59 -21.68 11.62
C TRP A 146 -2.88 -22.37 12.96
N SER A 147 -1.96 -22.26 13.90
CA SER A 147 -2.12 -22.86 15.22
C SER A 147 -3.10 -22.09 16.09
N GLY A 148 -3.99 -22.82 16.74
CA GLY A 148 -4.94 -22.28 17.71
C GLY A 148 -4.30 -21.93 19.05
N GLY A 149 -5.05 -21.25 19.91
CA GLY A 149 -4.63 -20.88 21.26
C GLY A 149 -3.42 -19.92 21.26
N LYS A 150 -2.57 -20.08 22.27
CA LYS A 150 -1.39 -19.21 22.49
C LYS A 150 -0.10 -19.82 21.92
N LYS A 151 -0.19 -20.63 20.88
CA LYS A 151 0.96 -21.34 20.31
C LYS A 151 1.79 -20.51 19.35
N GLY A 152 1.14 -19.64 18.57
CA GLY A 152 1.80 -18.67 17.70
C GLY A 152 2.38 -19.20 16.41
N GLY A 153 2.21 -20.50 16.11
CA GLY A 153 2.64 -21.08 14.85
C GLY A 153 1.71 -20.70 13.70
N PHE A 154 2.28 -20.54 12.51
CA PHE A 154 1.57 -20.37 11.25
C PHE A 154 2.50 -20.62 10.05
N ALA A 155 1.93 -20.95 8.92
CA ALA A 155 2.67 -21.07 7.67
C ALA A 155 1.81 -20.58 6.51
N TYR A 156 2.47 -20.12 5.45
CA TYR A 156 1.85 -19.78 4.18
C TYR A 156 2.82 -19.90 3.01
N ASP A 157 2.25 -20.04 1.84
CA ASP A 157 2.94 -19.90 0.58
C ASP A 157 2.64 -18.52 0.02
N ARG A 158 3.64 -17.88 -0.64
CA ARG A 158 3.48 -16.58 -1.27
C ARG A 158 4.28 -16.45 -2.56
N SER A 159 3.85 -15.58 -3.45
CA SER A 159 4.66 -15.20 -4.61
C SER A 159 5.88 -14.35 -4.23
N THR A 160 6.87 -14.36 -5.09
CA THR A 160 8.11 -13.57 -4.99
C THR A 160 8.18 -12.56 -6.14
N PRO A 161 9.11 -11.59 -6.09
CA PRO A 161 9.38 -10.68 -7.20
C PRO A 161 9.59 -11.38 -8.53
#